data_deaf332e507466def81ff867cfe12f0b
#
_entry.id   deaf332e507466def81ff867cfe12f0b
#
_cell.length_a   1.000
_cell.length_b   1.000
_cell.length_c   1.000
_cell.angle_alpha   90.00
_cell.angle_beta   90.00
_cell.angle_gamma   90.00
#
_symmetry.space_group_name_H-M   'P 1'
#
loop_
_entity.id
_entity.type
_entity.pdbx_description
1 polymer ?
#
loop_
_entity_poly.entity_id
_entity_poly.type
_entity_poly.pdbx_seq_one_letter_code
_entity_poly.pdbx_strand_id
1 'polypeptide(L)'
;LEEGQKLINTTLENNQNGIICFGDMDKLKYINDTFGHEMGDKAIKGMAIVLQESIGKDKVIGRLGGDEFAFVMDNFNLDDFAKLKETVNENCKKYSKENLFPFEIQVSLGAVKFSESHKNLSRLITKADKEQYKDKQSKNVQRKA
;
A
#
# COMPACT_ATOMS: atom_id res chain seq x y z
N LEU A 1 2.30 12.55 -7.25
CA LEU A 1 3.70 12.18 -7.05
C LEU A 1 4.60 13.36 -6.68
N GLU A 2 4.31 14.56 -7.17
CA GLU A 2 5.06 15.77 -6.77
C GLU A 2 4.98 16.01 -5.27
N GLU A 3 3.81 15.81 -4.69
CA GLU A 3 3.61 15.94 -3.24
C GLU A 3 4.43 14.91 -2.46
N GLY A 4 4.54 13.69 -2.98
CA GLY A 4 5.36 12.65 -2.38
C GLY A 4 6.83 13.01 -2.36
N GLN A 5 7.36 13.52 -3.47
CA GLN A 5 8.75 13.96 -3.54
C GLN A 5 9.02 15.13 -2.60
N LYS A 6 8.11 16.09 -2.53
CA LYS A 6 8.21 17.23 -1.61
C LYS A 6 8.23 16.76 -0.15
N LEU A 7 7.39 15.79 0.18
CA LEU A 7 7.34 15.25 1.55
C LEU A 7 8.65 14.55 1.91
N ILE A 8 9.21 13.76 1.00
CA ILE A 8 10.52 13.12 1.21
C ILE A 8 11.58 14.19 1.50
N ASN A 9 11.65 15.21 0.64
CA ASN A 9 12.64 16.27 0.78
C ASN A 9 12.50 17.02 2.11
N THR A 10 11.28 17.38 2.48
CA THR A 10 10.98 18.08 3.73
C THR A 10 11.34 17.22 4.96
N THR A 11 11.02 15.94 4.90
CA THR A 11 11.32 15.00 5.98
C THR A 11 12.83 14.93 6.22
N LEU A 12 13.61 14.81 5.14
CA LEU A 12 15.07 14.76 5.24
C LEU A 12 15.67 16.08 5.72
N GLU A 13 15.12 17.22 5.28
CA GLU A 13 15.56 18.55 5.74
C GLU A 13 15.35 18.71 7.24
N ASN A 14 14.35 18.06 7.81
CA ASN A 14 14.05 18.07 9.23
C ASN A 14 14.77 16.95 10.01
N ASN A 15 15.74 16.29 9.38
CA ASN A 15 16.51 15.19 9.96
C ASN A 15 15.64 14.03 10.47
N GLN A 16 14.51 13.79 9.81
CA GLN A 16 13.60 12.69 10.15
C GLN A 16 13.78 11.56 9.15
N ASN A 17 13.46 10.35 9.59
CA ASN A 17 13.46 9.15 8.76
C ASN A 17 12.08 8.92 8.19
N GLY A 18 12.00 8.11 7.13
CA GLY A 18 10.73 7.73 6.58
C GLY A 18 10.87 6.59 5.59
N ILE A 19 9.72 6.11 5.11
CA ILE A 19 9.65 5.02 4.15
C ILE A 19 8.73 5.40 2.99
N ILE A 20 9.01 4.77 1.85
CA ILE A 20 8.09 4.71 0.70
C ILE A 20 7.45 3.35 0.72
N CYS A 21 6.14 3.31 0.55
CA CYS A 21 5.38 2.08 0.41
C CYS A 21 4.75 1.99 -0.96
N PHE A 22 4.75 0.79 -1.52
CA PHE A 22 4.04 0.46 -2.75
C PHE A 22 3.09 -0.70 -2.45
N GLY A 23 1.86 -0.58 -2.94
CA GLY A 23 0.84 -1.61 -2.74
C GLY A 23 0.16 -1.98 -4.05
N ASP A 24 -0.16 -3.25 -4.18
CA ASP A 24 -0.88 -3.80 -5.32
C ASP A 24 -2.02 -4.65 -4.78
N MET A 25 -3.26 -4.34 -5.20
CA MET A 25 -4.42 -5.12 -4.77
C MET A 25 -4.31 -6.55 -5.30
N ASP A 26 -4.50 -7.50 -4.40
CA ASP A 26 -4.52 -8.90 -4.76
C ASP A 26 -5.84 -9.26 -5.44
N LYS A 27 -5.76 -10.06 -6.48
CA LYS A 27 -6.91 -10.71 -7.11
C LYS A 27 -7.97 -9.78 -7.72
N LEU A 28 -7.61 -8.56 -8.10
CA LEU A 28 -8.58 -7.65 -8.74
C LEU A 28 -9.16 -8.26 -10.02
N LYS A 29 -8.34 -8.94 -10.82
CA LYS A 29 -8.82 -9.63 -12.02
C LYS A 29 -9.88 -10.68 -11.67
N TYR A 30 -9.64 -11.49 -10.64
CA TYR A 30 -10.59 -12.47 -10.16
C TYR A 30 -11.91 -11.81 -9.74
N ILE A 31 -11.83 -10.70 -9.02
CA ILE A 31 -13.01 -9.95 -8.58
C ILE A 31 -13.80 -9.44 -9.78
N ASN A 32 -13.13 -8.84 -10.74
CA ASN A 32 -13.78 -8.33 -11.95
C ASN A 32 -14.44 -9.47 -12.77
N ASP A 33 -13.72 -10.57 -12.96
CA ASP A 33 -14.19 -11.70 -13.76
C ASP A 33 -15.36 -12.43 -13.09
N THR A 34 -15.36 -12.49 -11.76
CA THR A 34 -16.36 -13.26 -11.00
C THR A 34 -17.57 -12.41 -10.61
N PHE A 35 -17.36 -11.16 -10.20
CA PHE A 35 -18.39 -10.30 -9.62
C PHE A 35 -18.71 -9.06 -10.45
N GLY A 36 -17.96 -8.82 -11.53
CA GLY A 36 -18.17 -7.69 -12.44
C GLY A 36 -17.32 -6.47 -12.10
N HIS A 37 -17.15 -5.60 -13.10
CA HIS A 37 -16.31 -4.39 -12.98
C HIS A 37 -16.83 -3.38 -11.94
N GLU A 38 -18.15 -3.30 -11.76
CA GLU A 38 -18.73 -2.43 -10.73
C GLU A 38 -18.24 -2.84 -9.33
N MET A 39 -18.20 -4.14 -9.07
CA MET A 39 -17.71 -4.65 -7.79
C MET A 39 -16.19 -4.42 -7.67
N GLY A 40 -15.46 -4.60 -8.77
CA GLY A 40 -14.03 -4.28 -8.80
C GLY A 40 -13.76 -2.82 -8.47
N ASP A 41 -14.55 -1.90 -9.02
CA ASP A 41 -14.42 -0.47 -8.72
C ASP A 41 -14.71 -0.17 -7.26
N LYS A 42 -15.71 -0.82 -6.68
CA LYS A 42 -16.00 -0.70 -5.24
C LYS A 42 -14.86 -1.23 -4.39
N ALA A 43 -14.25 -2.32 -4.83
CA ALA A 43 -13.09 -2.90 -4.14
C ALA A 43 -11.90 -1.95 -4.15
N ILE A 44 -11.62 -1.32 -5.29
CA ILE A 44 -10.53 -0.33 -5.41
C ILE A 44 -10.78 0.87 -4.50
N LYS A 45 -12.01 1.40 -4.51
CA LYS A 45 -12.38 2.53 -3.62
C LYS A 45 -12.24 2.14 -2.16
N GLY A 46 -12.67 0.93 -1.82
CA GLY A 46 -12.52 0.39 -0.48
C GLY A 46 -11.07 0.29 -0.05
N MET A 47 -10.21 -0.16 -0.96
CA MET A 47 -8.78 -0.26 -0.67
C MET A 47 -8.17 1.12 -0.41
N ALA A 48 -8.53 2.13 -1.19
CA ALA A 48 -8.07 3.50 -0.96
C ALA A 48 -8.50 4.01 0.44
N ILE A 49 -9.74 3.73 0.83
CA ILE A 49 -10.25 4.12 2.16
C ILE A 49 -9.48 3.39 3.26
N VAL A 50 -9.29 2.09 3.13
CA VAL A 50 -8.58 1.28 4.11
C VAL A 50 -7.14 1.76 4.30
N LEU A 51 -6.44 2.01 3.19
CA LEU A 51 -5.06 2.50 3.26
C LEU A 51 -5.00 3.86 3.95
N GLN A 52 -5.89 4.79 3.57
CA GLN A 52 -5.91 6.12 4.16
C GLN A 52 -6.20 6.08 5.67
N GLU A 53 -7.14 5.26 6.09
CA GLU A 53 -7.45 5.09 7.50
C GLU A 53 -6.31 4.44 8.28
N SER A 54 -5.60 3.51 7.63
CA SER A 54 -4.51 2.77 8.27
C SER A 54 -3.27 3.63 8.49
N ILE A 55 -2.99 4.57 7.60
CA ILE A 55 -1.78 5.41 7.67
C ILE A 55 -2.03 6.79 8.26
N GLY A 56 -3.28 7.24 8.29
CA GLY A 56 -3.66 8.56 8.79
C GLY A 56 -4.24 9.46 7.70
N LYS A 57 -5.22 10.27 8.07
CA LYS A 57 -5.98 11.11 7.13
C LYS A 57 -5.14 12.23 6.52
N ASP A 58 -4.07 12.63 7.19
CA ASP A 58 -3.18 13.71 6.75
C ASP A 58 -2.03 13.20 5.85
N LYS A 59 -1.93 11.91 5.64
CA LYS A 59 -0.89 11.32 4.80
C LYS A 59 -1.30 11.30 3.33
N VAL A 60 -0.30 11.37 2.45
CA VAL A 60 -0.50 11.42 1.00
C VAL A 60 -0.45 10.01 0.41
N ILE A 61 -1.53 9.62 -0.26
CA ILE A 61 -1.59 8.37 -1.03
C ILE A 61 -1.82 8.72 -2.49
N GLY A 62 -1.03 8.10 -3.38
CA GLY A 62 -1.23 8.19 -4.82
C GLY A 62 -1.71 6.86 -5.37
N ARG A 63 -2.65 6.89 -6.30
CA ARG A 63 -3.01 5.74 -7.10
C ARG A 63 -2.21 5.80 -8.39
N LEU A 64 -1.38 4.78 -8.66
CA LEU A 64 -0.45 4.79 -9.79
C LEU A 64 -1.01 4.08 -11.03
N GLY A 65 -1.85 3.10 -10.83
CA GLY A 65 -2.47 2.31 -11.87
C GLY A 65 -3.81 1.79 -11.41
N GLY A 66 -4.39 0.83 -12.13
CA GLY A 66 -5.70 0.27 -11.81
C GLY A 66 -5.82 -0.20 -10.36
N ASP A 67 -4.85 -0.99 -9.92
CA ASP A 67 -4.81 -1.64 -8.62
C ASP A 67 -3.55 -1.28 -7.81
N GLU A 68 -2.81 -0.25 -8.22
CA GLU A 68 -1.54 0.12 -7.63
C GLU A 68 -1.64 1.41 -6.83
N PHE A 69 -1.05 1.40 -5.63
CA PHE A 69 -1.02 2.55 -4.72
C PHE A 69 0.40 2.77 -4.21
N ALA A 70 0.74 4.02 -3.95
CA ALA A 70 2.00 4.36 -3.29
C ALA A 70 1.76 5.46 -2.26
N PHE A 71 2.51 5.40 -1.16
CA PHE A 71 2.42 6.42 -0.13
C PHE A 71 3.75 6.59 0.60
N VAL A 72 3.92 7.77 1.19
CA VAL A 72 5.10 8.14 1.95
C VAL A 72 4.72 8.21 3.43
N MET A 73 5.49 7.55 4.27
CA MET A 73 5.36 7.66 5.72
C MET A 73 6.56 8.45 6.25
N ASP A 74 6.34 9.71 6.60
CA ASP A 74 7.35 10.54 7.22
C ASP A 74 7.47 10.21 8.71
N ASN A 75 8.64 10.41 9.27
CA ASN A 75 8.92 10.12 10.68
C ASN A 75 8.49 8.69 11.07
N PHE A 76 8.87 7.73 10.23
CA PHE A 76 8.46 6.34 10.38
C PHE A 76 9.65 5.42 10.23
N ASN A 77 9.76 4.43 11.11
CA ASN A 77 10.84 3.46 11.10
C ASN A 77 10.41 2.21 10.32
N LEU A 78 11.28 1.75 9.43
CA LEU A 78 11.02 0.54 8.64
C LEU A 78 10.74 -0.68 9.52
N ASP A 79 11.29 -0.73 10.73
CA ASP A 79 11.05 -1.83 11.68
C ASP A 79 9.57 -1.93 12.10
N ASP A 80 8.81 -0.86 11.97
CA ASP A 80 7.38 -0.84 12.33
C ASP A 80 6.47 -1.21 11.15
N PHE A 81 7.04 -1.50 9.98
CA PHE A 81 6.27 -1.78 8.77
C PHE A 81 5.46 -3.07 8.87
N ALA A 82 6.00 -4.11 9.50
CA ALA A 82 5.26 -5.38 9.67
C ALA A 82 3.95 -5.16 10.43
N LYS A 83 3.98 -4.32 11.46
CA LYS A 83 2.79 -3.97 12.23
C LYS A 83 1.80 -3.15 11.41
N LEU A 84 2.29 -2.26 10.57
CA LEU A 84 1.44 -1.50 9.64
C LEU A 84 0.71 -2.44 8.67
N LYS A 85 1.41 -3.45 8.13
CA LYS A 85 0.78 -4.46 7.26
C LYS A 85 -0.34 -5.22 7.99
N GLU A 86 -0.12 -5.59 9.23
CA GLU A 86 -1.15 -6.25 10.04
C GLU A 86 -2.38 -5.37 10.21
N THR A 87 -2.17 -4.08 10.51
CA THR A 87 -3.25 -3.11 10.64
C THR A 87 -4.05 -2.99 9.34
N VAL A 88 -3.35 -2.88 8.21
CA VAL A 88 -3.99 -2.81 6.89
C VAL A 88 -4.82 -4.08 6.63
N ASN A 89 -4.25 -5.25 6.91
CA ASN A 89 -4.96 -6.52 6.69
C ASN A 89 -6.22 -6.64 7.55
N GLU A 90 -6.15 -6.24 8.80
CA GLU A 90 -7.31 -6.24 9.71
C GLU A 90 -8.37 -5.27 9.24
N ASN A 91 -7.96 -4.08 8.80
CA ASN A 91 -8.88 -3.07 8.27
C ASN A 91 -9.53 -3.52 6.96
N CYS A 92 -8.80 -4.27 6.12
CA CYS A 92 -9.35 -4.87 4.91
C CYS A 92 -10.48 -5.86 5.23
N LYS A 93 -10.26 -6.72 6.20
CA LYS A 93 -11.28 -7.69 6.65
C LYS A 93 -12.51 -6.98 7.18
N LYS A 94 -12.30 -6.00 8.04
CA LYS A 94 -13.38 -5.22 8.66
C LYS A 94 -14.20 -4.48 7.60
N TYR A 95 -13.53 -3.77 6.69
CA TYR A 95 -14.19 -3.03 5.62
C TYR A 95 -15.01 -3.95 4.72
N SER A 96 -14.44 -5.08 4.33
CA SER A 96 -15.11 -6.05 3.46
C SER A 96 -16.40 -6.57 4.11
N LYS A 97 -16.34 -6.87 5.40
CA LYS A 97 -17.49 -7.36 6.16
C LYS A 97 -18.56 -6.27 6.33
N GLU A 98 -18.16 -5.07 6.71
CA GLU A 98 -19.08 -3.95 6.93
C GLU A 98 -19.79 -3.53 5.65
N ASN A 99 -19.13 -3.68 4.50
CA ASN A 99 -19.70 -3.32 3.20
C ASN A 99 -20.32 -4.52 2.46
N LEU A 100 -20.46 -5.64 3.14
CA LEU A 100 -21.12 -6.85 2.63
C LEU A 100 -20.50 -7.35 1.32
N PHE A 101 -19.18 -7.26 1.20
CA PHE A 101 -18.47 -7.81 0.04
C PHE A 101 -18.51 -9.34 0.09
N PRO A 102 -18.73 -10.02 -1.06
CA PRO A 102 -18.68 -11.49 -1.11
C PRO A 102 -17.24 -12.03 -1.14
N PHE A 103 -16.26 -11.18 -0.84
CA PHE A 103 -14.84 -11.50 -0.77
C PHE A 103 -14.18 -10.55 0.23
N GLU A 104 -12.95 -10.85 0.62
CA GLU A 104 -12.12 -9.92 1.38
C GLU A 104 -11.18 -9.18 0.41
N ILE A 105 -11.17 -7.85 0.47
CA ILE A 105 -10.14 -7.10 -0.25
C ILE A 105 -8.79 -7.36 0.41
N GLN A 106 -7.75 -7.50 -0.41
CA GLN A 106 -6.40 -7.80 0.05
C GLN A 106 -5.40 -6.98 -0.74
N VAL A 107 -4.29 -6.64 -0.10
CA VAL A 107 -3.23 -5.88 -0.73
C VAL A 107 -1.89 -6.48 -0.34
N SER A 108 -0.96 -6.52 -1.29
CA SER A 108 0.43 -6.85 -1.04
C SER A 108 1.21 -5.56 -0.96
N LEU A 109 1.98 -5.38 0.11
CA LEU A 109 2.70 -4.14 0.41
C LEU A 109 4.19 -4.38 0.49
N GLY A 110 4.96 -3.45 -0.05
CA GLY A 110 6.40 -3.41 0.12
C GLY A 110 6.83 -2.02 0.52
N ALA A 111 7.92 -1.92 1.26
CA ALA A 111 8.43 -0.64 1.72
C ALA A 111 9.94 -0.60 1.66
N VAL A 112 10.47 0.58 1.39
CA VAL A 112 11.91 0.85 1.47
C VAL A 112 12.13 2.18 2.19
N LYS A 113 13.23 2.26 2.91
CA LYS A 113 13.64 3.47 3.61
C LYS A 113 14.22 4.46 2.62
N PHE A 114 13.87 5.74 2.75
CA PHE A 114 14.54 6.80 2.00
C PHE A 114 15.60 7.49 2.86
N SER A 115 16.59 8.12 2.19
CA SER A 115 17.70 8.82 2.83
C SER A 115 18.24 9.88 1.89
N GLU A 116 19.19 10.68 2.34
CA GLU A 116 19.84 11.68 1.47
C GLU A 116 20.48 11.07 0.22
N SER A 117 21.01 9.86 0.32
CA SER A 117 21.59 9.15 -0.83
C SER A 117 20.55 8.39 -1.66
N HIS A 118 19.33 8.21 -1.16
CA HIS A 118 18.25 7.46 -1.82
C HIS A 118 16.93 8.20 -1.59
N LYS A 119 16.71 9.26 -2.36
CA LYS A 119 15.54 10.14 -2.18
C LYS A 119 14.73 10.40 -3.44
N ASN A 120 15.10 9.80 -4.58
CA ASN A 120 14.32 9.93 -5.81
C ASN A 120 13.09 9.05 -5.73
N LEU A 121 11.91 9.65 -5.77
CA LEU A 121 10.63 8.94 -5.60
C LEU A 121 10.44 7.81 -6.60
N SER A 122 10.72 8.06 -7.88
CA SER A 122 10.54 7.03 -8.93
C SER A 122 11.40 5.80 -8.67
N ARG A 123 12.64 6.00 -8.26
CA ARG A 123 13.55 4.89 -7.95
C ARG A 123 13.13 4.14 -6.69
N LEU A 124 12.64 4.88 -5.69
CA LEU A 124 12.15 4.29 -4.45
C LEU A 124 10.90 3.45 -4.70
N ILE A 125 9.99 3.91 -5.55
CA ILE A 125 8.79 3.15 -5.94
C ILE A 125 9.20 1.83 -6.61
N THR A 126 10.18 1.85 -7.51
CA THR A 126 10.67 0.64 -8.16
C THR A 126 11.21 -0.38 -7.14
N LYS A 127 11.95 0.09 -6.16
CA LYS A 127 12.47 -0.78 -5.09
C LYS A 127 11.36 -1.31 -4.18
N ALA A 128 10.40 -0.46 -3.83
CA ALA A 128 9.25 -0.85 -3.00
C ALA A 128 8.38 -1.87 -3.73
N ASP A 129 8.22 -1.76 -5.05
CA ASP A 129 7.50 -2.73 -5.86
C ASP A 129 8.15 -4.12 -5.78
N LYS A 130 9.47 -4.20 -5.80
CA LYS A 130 10.18 -5.47 -5.63
C LYS A 130 9.87 -6.10 -4.27
N GLU A 131 9.81 -5.30 -3.23
CA GLU A 131 9.46 -5.78 -1.89
C GLU A 131 7.98 -6.20 -1.82
N GLN A 132 7.09 -5.48 -2.50
CA GLN A 132 5.68 -5.85 -2.62
C GLN A 132 5.53 -7.21 -3.31
N TYR A 133 6.29 -7.44 -4.36
CA TYR A 133 6.26 -8.71 -5.09
C TYR A 133 6.66 -9.89 -4.19
N LYS A 134 7.64 -9.71 -3.34
CA LYS A 134 8.03 -10.71 -2.34
C LYS A 134 6.89 -11.00 -1.36
N ASP A 135 6.19 -9.97 -0.91
CA ASP A 135 5.03 -10.11 -0.02
C ASP A 135 3.94 -10.93 -0.68
N LYS A 136 3.65 -10.66 -1.94
CA LYS A 136 2.66 -11.39 -2.74
C LYS A 136 3.05 -12.87 -2.89
N GLN A 137 4.31 -13.15 -3.19
CA GLN A 137 4.81 -14.53 -3.31
C GLN A 137 4.74 -15.28 -1.99
N SER A 138 5.06 -14.62 -0.88
CA SER A 138 4.94 -15.20 0.46
C SER A 138 3.52 -15.69 0.74
N LYS A 139 2.52 -14.90 0.39
CA LYS A 139 1.11 -15.27 0.52
C LYS A 139 0.73 -16.46 -0.34
N ASN A 140 1.23 -16.51 -1.57
CA ASN A 140 0.97 -17.62 -2.49
C ASN A 140 1.58 -18.93 -1.99
N VAL A 141 2.79 -18.87 -1.41
CA VAL A 141 3.44 -20.04 -0.82
C VAL A 141 2.63 -20.55 0.38
N GLN A 142 2.16 -19.67 1.24
CA GLN A 142 1.32 -20.03 2.38
C GLN A 142 0.02 -20.69 1.95
N ARG A 143 -0.58 -20.26 0.85
CA ARG A 143 -1.81 -20.87 0.32
C ARG A 143 -1.59 -22.25 -0.24
N LYS A 144 -0.41 -22.56 -0.73
CA LYS A 144 -0.06 -23.87 -1.27
C LYS A 144 0.33 -24.86 -0.18
N ALA A 145 0.69 -24.35 0.97
CA ALA A 145 1.06 -25.18 2.09
C ALA A 145 -0.19 -25.59 2.90
#